data_adf0574da022bd5a4a13323431a51d9d
#
_entry.id   adf0574da022bd5a4a13323431a51d9d
#
_cell.length_a   1.000
_cell.length_b   1.000
_cell.length_c   1.000
_cell.angle_alpha   90.00
_cell.angle_beta   90.00
_cell.angle_gamma   90.00
#
_symmetry.space_group_name_H-M   'P 1'
#
loop_
_entity.id
_entity.type
_entity.pdbx_description
1 polymer ?
#
loop_
_entity_poly.entity_id
_entity_poly.type
_entity_poly.pdbx_seq_one_letter_code
_entity_poly.pdbx_strand_id
1 'polypeptide(L)'
;MSVEEKVQPAEDLIVGKPVAETLPRGSYDADTRPVRFDAVLQPHASMGPRGFLLFMAIFGTISLIAGVSFVLIGAWPVFGFIGLDVLLVYYAFRMNFHASRRYETIKLTDDSLTVLRVSPSGRRRRIRFQPYWLKIEMDDPPRPGSALLLRSHGRELEIGKFLTPEEKLDLALSLRAELDRLNADPAQG
;
A
#
# COMPACT_ATOMS: atom_id res chain seq x y z
N MET A 1 31.36 14.88 -26.74
CA MET A 1 29.94 14.62 -27.00
C MET A 1 29.41 13.99 -25.70
N SER A 2 29.06 14.88 -24.77
CA SER A 2 28.66 14.49 -23.38
C SER A 2 27.19 14.11 -23.38
N VAL A 3 26.91 12.89 -23.00
CA VAL A 3 25.53 12.44 -22.72
C VAL A 3 25.19 12.90 -21.32
N GLU A 4 24.48 14.02 -21.23
CA GLU A 4 23.79 14.42 -20.00
C GLU A 4 22.61 13.45 -19.77
N GLU A 5 22.85 12.47 -18.94
CA GLU A 5 21.79 11.60 -18.41
C GLU A 5 20.94 12.44 -17.45
N LYS A 6 19.81 12.85 -17.97
CA LYS A 6 18.79 13.63 -17.26
C LYS A 6 18.16 12.73 -16.21
N VAL A 7 18.68 12.80 -14.97
CA VAL A 7 18.04 12.20 -13.79
C VAL A 7 16.68 12.88 -13.63
N GLN A 8 15.64 12.18 -14.01
CA GLN A 8 14.26 12.57 -13.78
C GLN A 8 13.98 12.53 -12.27
N PRO A 9 13.41 13.58 -11.69
CA PRO A 9 13.07 13.56 -10.28
C PRO A 9 12.01 12.49 -10.01
N ALA A 10 12.14 11.84 -8.88
CA ALA A 10 11.33 10.71 -8.40
C ALA A 10 9.83 11.00 -8.19
N GLU A 11 9.33 12.10 -8.72
CA GLU A 11 7.93 12.54 -8.60
C GLU A 11 6.93 11.67 -9.37
N ASP A 12 7.39 10.91 -10.37
CA ASP A 12 6.49 10.13 -11.25
C ASP A 12 6.33 8.66 -10.87
N LEU A 13 7.03 8.18 -9.84
CA LEU A 13 7.10 6.73 -9.53
C LEU A 13 6.04 6.23 -8.55
N ILE A 14 5.32 7.13 -7.90
CA ILE A 14 4.19 6.77 -7.03
C ILE A 14 2.95 7.46 -7.55
N VAL A 15 2.40 6.94 -8.64
CA VAL A 15 1.13 7.39 -9.22
C VAL A 15 -0.02 6.94 -8.33
N GLY A 16 -0.17 7.62 -7.21
CA GLY A 16 -1.43 7.79 -6.52
C GLY A 16 -1.62 9.29 -6.41
N LYS A 17 -2.78 9.80 -6.85
CA LYS A 17 -3.19 11.21 -6.68
C LYS A 17 -2.66 11.79 -5.38
N PRO A 18 -2.24 13.07 -5.35
CA PRO A 18 -1.73 13.69 -4.14
C PRO A 18 -2.72 13.46 -2.99
N VAL A 19 -2.25 12.75 -1.98
CA VAL A 19 -3.05 12.24 -0.84
C VAL A 19 -3.66 13.38 0.00
N ALA A 20 -3.32 14.62 -0.30
CA ALA A 20 -3.94 15.80 0.32
C ALA A 20 -5.46 15.86 0.14
N GLU A 21 -6.03 15.14 -0.85
CA GLU A 21 -7.45 15.26 -1.19
C GLU A 21 -8.32 14.09 -0.69
N THR A 22 -7.72 12.96 -0.27
CA THR A 22 -8.48 11.75 0.11
C THR A 22 -8.39 11.34 1.58
N LEU A 23 -7.55 12.01 2.37
CA LEU A 23 -7.46 11.75 3.80
C LEU A 23 -8.26 12.79 4.60
N PRO A 24 -9.03 12.37 5.62
CA PRO A 24 -9.75 13.31 6.47
C PRO A 24 -8.75 14.31 7.10
N ARG A 25 -8.94 15.59 6.79
CA ARG A 25 -8.21 16.74 7.34
C ARG A 25 -8.34 16.75 8.86
N GLY A 26 -7.54 16.03 9.58
CA GLY A 26 -7.59 15.98 11.04
C GLY A 26 -6.81 14.83 11.62
N SER A 27 -6.21 14.00 10.78
CA SER A 27 -5.49 12.80 11.22
C SER A 27 -3.97 12.95 11.22
N TYR A 28 -3.45 14.02 10.65
CA TYR A 28 -2.04 14.37 10.75
C TYR A 28 -1.90 15.41 11.82
N ASP A 29 -1.25 15.03 12.91
CA ASP A 29 -0.81 16.02 13.87
C ASP A 29 -0.09 17.13 13.15
N ALA A 30 -0.38 18.34 13.60
CA ALA A 30 0.29 19.58 13.26
C ALA A 30 1.77 19.55 13.70
N ASP A 31 2.54 18.61 13.14
CA ASP A 31 3.98 18.75 13.10
C ASP A 31 4.24 19.76 11.98
N THR A 32 4.29 21.02 12.37
CA THR A 32 4.51 22.20 11.51
C THR A 32 5.93 22.21 10.91
N ARG A 33 6.69 21.15 11.09
CA ARG A 33 8.08 21.01 10.62
C ARG A 33 8.12 20.74 9.11
N PRO A 34 9.14 21.23 8.42
CA PRO A 34 9.31 20.95 7.01
C PRO A 34 9.41 19.43 6.78
N VAL A 35 8.55 18.92 5.91
CA VAL A 35 8.56 17.52 5.50
C VAL A 35 9.54 17.39 4.34
N ARG A 36 10.58 16.60 4.52
CA ARG A 36 11.58 16.35 3.48
C ARG A 36 11.17 15.20 2.56
N PHE A 37 10.48 14.20 3.11
CA PHE A 37 9.99 13.08 2.34
C PHE A 37 8.63 12.62 2.86
N ASP A 38 7.68 12.43 1.97
CA ASP A 38 6.36 11.91 2.28
C ASP A 38 5.97 10.86 1.22
N ALA A 39 5.85 9.62 1.64
CA ALA A 39 5.44 8.53 0.77
C ALA A 39 4.26 7.78 1.37
N VAL A 40 3.22 7.60 0.55
CA VAL A 40 2.06 6.79 0.90
C VAL A 40 2.09 5.51 0.09
N LEU A 41 2.30 4.42 0.79
CA LEU A 41 2.38 3.09 0.23
C LEU A 41 1.00 2.44 0.30
N GLN A 42 0.46 2.04 -0.83
CA GLN A 42 -0.84 1.36 -0.93
C GLN A 42 -0.70 0.09 -1.75
N PRO A 43 -1.37 -1.01 -1.35
CA PRO A 43 -1.43 -2.20 -2.19
C PRO A 43 -2.15 -1.89 -3.50
N HIS A 44 -1.64 -2.40 -4.61
CA HIS A 44 -2.32 -2.35 -5.89
C HIS A 44 -3.62 -3.18 -5.81
N ALA A 45 -4.75 -2.49 -5.73
CA ALA A 45 -6.05 -3.14 -5.80
C ALA A 45 -6.45 -3.27 -7.27
N SER A 46 -6.45 -4.49 -7.79
CA SER A 46 -6.79 -4.78 -9.20
C SER A 46 -8.22 -4.37 -9.57
N MET A 47 -9.12 -4.23 -8.59
CA MET A 47 -10.52 -3.92 -8.84
C MET A 47 -11.06 -2.98 -7.77
N GLY A 48 -11.61 -1.84 -8.20
CA GLY A 48 -12.29 -0.90 -7.31
C GLY A 48 -13.67 -1.41 -6.87
N PRO A 49 -14.27 -0.79 -5.83
CA PRO A 49 -15.58 -1.21 -5.30
C PRO A 49 -16.70 -1.16 -6.35
N ARG A 50 -16.63 -0.24 -7.32
CA ARG A 50 -17.60 -0.17 -8.43
C ARG A 50 -17.44 -1.32 -9.41
N GLY A 51 -16.20 -1.70 -9.75
CA GLY A 51 -15.93 -2.86 -10.61
C GLY A 51 -16.41 -4.17 -9.99
N PHE A 52 -16.21 -4.34 -8.69
CA PHE A 52 -16.73 -5.46 -7.94
C PHE A 52 -18.27 -5.52 -7.98
N LEU A 53 -18.95 -4.41 -7.75
CA LEU A 53 -20.40 -4.36 -7.75
C LEU A 53 -20.96 -4.71 -9.13
N LEU A 54 -20.35 -4.21 -10.20
CA LEU A 54 -20.69 -4.56 -11.58
C LEU A 54 -20.47 -6.05 -11.86
N PHE A 55 -19.30 -6.58 -11.46
CA PHE A 55 -19.01 -8.00 -11.61
C PHE A 55 -20.03 -8.87 -10.89
N MET A 56 -20.33 -8.56 -9.61
CA MET A 56 -21.31 -9.31 -8.82
C MET A 56 -22.73 -9.21 -9.40
N ALA A 57 -23.11 -8.05 -9.95
CA ALA A 57 -24.42 -7.89 -10.59
C ALA A 57 -24.54 -8.77 -11.83
N ILE A 58 -23.53 -8.77 -12.70
CA ILE A 58 -23.51 -9.62 -13.91
C ILE A 58 -23.49 -11.10 -13.53
N PHE A 59 -22.56 -11.49 -12.65
CA PHE A 59 -22.41 -12.88 -12.21
C PHE A 59 -23.67 -13.39 -11.50
N GLY A 60 -24.24 -12.60 -10.59
CA GLY A 60 -25.47 -12.94 -9.90
C GLY A 60 -26.68 -13.06 -10.83
N THR A 61 -26.78 -12.18 -11.84
CA THR A 61 -27.88 -12.25 -12.82
C THR A 61 -27.79 -13.53 -13.67
N ILE A 62 -26.59 -13.86 -14.17
CA ILE A 62 -26.38 -15.09 -14.95
C ILE A 62 -26.69 -16.32 -14.08
N SER A 63 -26.20 -16.34 -12.86
CA SER A 63 -26.44 -17.42 -11.90
C SER A 63 -27.92 -17.58 -11.56
N LEU A 64 -28.65 -16.47 -11.41
CA LEU A 64 -30.08 -16.47 -11.13
C LEU A 64 -30.88 -17.05 -12.32
N ILE A 65 -30.56 -16.62 -13.55
CA ILE A 65 -31.22 -17.14 -14.77
C ILE A 65 -31.00 -18.65 -14.90
N ALA A 66 -29.74 -19.09 -14.73
CA ALA A 66 -29.40 -20.51 -14.76
C ALA A 66 -30.14 -21.28 -13.66
N GLY A 67 -30.11 -20.79 -12.43
CA GLY A 67 -30.77 -21.41 -11.30
C GLY A 67 -32.29 -21.59 -11.48
N VAL A 68 -32.96 -20.54 -11.96
CA VAL A 68 -34.41 -20.60 -12.27
C VAL A 68 -34.68 -21.61 -13.36
N SER A 69 -33.83 -21.66 -14.40
CA SER A 69 -33.99 -22.66 -15.48
C SER A 69 -33.92 -24.10 -14.94
N PHE A 70 -33.00 -24.38 -14.00
CA PHE A 70 -32.89 -25.71 -13.37
C PHE A 70 -34.11 -26.04 -12.50
N VAL A 71 -34.67 -25.05 -11.80
CA VAL A 71 -35.90 -25.25 -11.02
C VAL A 71 -37.07 -25.63 -11.91
N LEU A 72 -37.24 -24.95 -13.09
CA LEU A 72 -38.32 -25.23 -14.03
C LEU A 72 -38.28 -26.64 -14.61
N ILE A 73 -37.10 -27.25 -14.75
CA ILE A 73 -36.95 -28.64 -15.21
C ILE A 73 -36.97 -29.65 -14.05
N GLY A 74 -37.31 -29.23 -12.83
CA GLY A 74 -37.43 -30.10 -11.66
C GLY A 74 -36.12 -30.36 -10.90
N ALA A 75 -35.00 -29.74 -11.31
CA ALA A 75 -33.68 -29.90 -10.65
C ALA A 75 -33.47 -28.83 -9.56
N TRP A 76 -34.44 -28.68 -8.67
CA TRP A 76 -34.40 -27.66 -7.59
C TRP A 76 -33.16 -27.70 -6.68
N PRO A 77 -32.49 -28.86 -6.40
CA PRO A 77 -31.30 -28.83 -5.53
C PRO A 77 -30.13 -28.06 -6.17
N VAL A 78 -30.07 -27.99 -7.52
CA VAL A 78 -29.02 -27.25 -8.24
C VAL A 78 -29.10 -25.76 -7.94
N PHE A 79 -30.29 -25.23 -7.74
CA PHE A 79 -30.48 -23.81 -7.34
C PHE A 79 -29.74 -23.48 -6.03
N GLY A 80 -29.80 -24.41 -5.06
CA GLY A 80 -29.09 -24.24 -3.79
C GLY A 80 -27.57 -24.18 -3.96
N PHE A 81 -27.00 -24.99 -4.84
CA PHE A 81 -25.56 -24.97 -5.15
C PHE A 81 -25.15 -23.69 -5.85
N ILE A 82 -25.92 -23.22 -6.84
CA ILE A 82 -25.66 -21.96 -7.55
C ILE A 82 -25.71 -20.79 -6.56
N GLY A 83 -26.68 -20.77 -5.64
CA GLY A 83 -26.76 -19.75 -4.60
C GLY A 83 -25.55 -19.77 -3.64
N LEU A 84 -25.08 -20.96 -3.30
CA LEU A 84 -23.88 -21.12 -2.47
C LEU A 84 -22.62 -20.60 -3.19
N ASP A 85 -22.46 -20.87 -4.49
CA ASP A 85 -21.33 -20.39 -5.28
C ASP A 85 -21.28 -18.86 -5.32
N VAL A 86 -22.43 -18.21 -5.54
CA VAL A 86 -22.53 -16.74 -5.52
C VAL A 86 -22.13 -16.19 -4.14
N LEU A 87 -22.58 -16.85 -3.07
CA LEU A 87 -22.25 -16.46 -1.71
C LEU A 87 -20.74 -16.62 -1.41
N LEU A 88 -20.13 -17.72 -1.85
CA LEU A 88 -18.70 -17.97 -1.69
C LEU A 88 -17.85 -16.93 -2.43
N VAL A 89 -18.20 -16.64 -3.69
CA VAL A 89 -17.55 -15.60 -4.48
C VAL A 89 -17.66 -14.25 -3.79
N TYR A 90 -18.86 -13.86 -3.34
CA TYR A 90 -19.07 -12.63 -2.59
C TYR A 90 -18.19 -12.56 -1.34
N TYR A 91 -18.14 -13.64 -0.57
CA TYR A 91 -17.37 -13.70 0.68
C TYR A 91 -15.87 -13.63 0.44
N ALA A 92 -15.36 -14.35 -0.59
CA ALA A 92 -13.97 -14.32 -0.99
C ALA A 92 -13.52 -12.89 -1.37
N PHE A 93 -14.31 -12.20 -2.19
CA PHE A 93 -14.03 -10.80 -2.53
C PHE A 93 -14.11 -9.88 -1.33
N ARG A 94 -15.10 -10.05 -0.47
CA ARG A 94 -15.23 -9.24 0.75
C ARG A 94 -14.00 -9.38 1.67
N MET A 95 -13.46 -10.59 1.80
CA MET A 95 -12.21 -10.82 2.54
C MET A 95 -11.03 -10.11 1.86
N ASN A 96 -10.93 -10.23 0.55
CA ASN A 96 -9.86 -9.60 -0.22
C ASN A 96 -9.90 -8.07 -0.13
N PHE A 97 -11.08 -7.45 -0.23
CA PHE A 97 -11.23 -6.00 -0.04
C PHE A 97 -10.87 -5.52 1.38
N HIS A 98 -11.08 -6.33 2.41
CA HIS A 98 -10.63 -6.00 3.74
C HIS A 98 -9.10 -5.99 3.83
N ALA A 99 -8.42 -6.90 3.15
CA ALA A 99 -6.96 -6.95 3.11
C ALA A 99 -6.35 -5.74 2.37
N SER A 100 -7.01 -5.25 1.32
CA SER A 100 -6.54 -4.13 0.47
C SER A 100 -6.63 -2.75 1.14
N ARG A 101 -7.32 -2.61 2.26
CA ARG A 101 -7.43 -1.34 3.01
C ARG A 101 -6.24 -1.03 3.92
N ARG A 102 -5.15 -1.77 3.79
CA ARG A 102 -3.90 -1.46 4.49
C ARG A 102 -3.18 -0.36 3.74
N TYR A 103 -2.70 0.64 4.44
CA TYR A 103 -1.76 1.60 3.89
C TYR A 103 -0.69 1.93 4.93
N GLU A 104 0.49 2.25 4.43
CA GLU A 104 1.60 2.71 5.24
C GLU A 104 1.99 4.09 4.75
N THR A 105 2.19 5.03 5.67
CA THR A 105 2.73 6.34 5.36
C THR A 105 4.09 6.48 6.01
N ILE A 106 5.08 6.89 5.22
CA ILE A 106 6.43 7.16 5.68
C ILE A 106 6.66 8.67 5.57
N LYS A 107 6.94 9.31 6.69
CA LYS A 107 7.20 10.74 6.76
C LYS A 107 8.55 10.99 7.39
N LEU A 108 9.45 11.62 6.64
CA LEU A 108 10.75 12.05 7.11
C LEU A 108 10.71 13.56 7.37
N THR A 109 11.08 13.93 8.58
CA THR A 109 11.33 15.30 9.02
C THR A 109 12.77 15.40 9.51
N ASP A 110 13.25 16.61 9.80
CA ASP A 110 14.62 16.82 10.27
C ASP A 110 14.96 16.01 11.54
N ASP A 111 13.98 15.77 12.43
CA ASP A 111 14.21 15.11 13.72
C ASP A 111 13.74 13.65 13.76
N SER A 112 12.91 13.22 12.83
CA SER A 112 12.31 11.89 12.94
C SER A 112 11.81 11.30 11.61
N LEU A 113 11.99 9.99 11.46
CA LEU A 113 11.28 9.22 10.48
C LEU A 113 10.08 8.54 11.16
N THR A 114 8.90 8.87 10.72
CA THR A 114 7.64 8.32 11.25
C THR A 114 7.00 7.38 10.24
N VAL A 115 6.78 6.14 10.63
CA VAL A 115 6.01 5.15 9.88
C VAL A 115 4.64 5.00 10.52
N LEU A 116 3.59 5.37 9.79
CA LEU A 116 2.21 5.20 10.20
C LEU A 116 1.61 4.03 9.44
N ARG A 117 1.23 2.98 10.15
CA ARG A 117 0.49 1.83 9.62
C ARG A 117 -0.97 1.94 9.97
N VAL A 118 -1.82 1.80 8.97
CA VAL A 118 -3.26 1.70 9.18
C VAL A 118 -3.72 0.31 8.78
N SER A 119 -4.25 -0.42 9.75
CA SER A 119 -4.83 -1.75 9.53
C SER A 119 -6.21 -1.63 8.88
N PRO A 120 -6.71 -2.66 8.18
CA PRO A 120 -8.08 -2.72 7.67
C PRO A 120 -9.16 -2.48 8.72
N SER A 121 -8.87 -2.81 9.98
CA SER A 121 -9.75 -2.57 11.12
C SER A 121 -9.73 -1.13 11.66
N GLY A 122 -9.01 -0.21 10.98
CA GLY A 122 -8.86 1.17 11.41
C GLY A 122 -7.84 1.39 12.54
N ARG A 123 -7.19 0.34 13.03
CA ARG A 123 -6.14 0.48 14.03
C ARG A 123 -4.94 1.17 13.41
N ARG A 124 -4.49 2.24 14.06
CA ARG A 124 -3.32 3.02 13.65
C ARG A 124 -2.15 2.66 14.55
N ARG A 125 -1.01 2.35 13.97
CA ARG A 125 0.24 2.12 14.67
C ARG A 125 1.28 3.09 14.14
N ARG A 126 1.75 3.98 15.00
CA ARG A 126 2.83 4.93 14.70
C ARG A 126 4.12 4.40 15.28
N ILE A 127 5.16 4.36 14.46
CA ILE A 127 6.52 3.96 14.86
C ILE A 127 7.43 5.10 14.44
N ARG A 128 8.23 5.61 15.37
CA ARG A 128 9.14 6.73 15.14
C ARG A 128 10.57 6.24 15.30
N PHE A 129 11.42 6.67 14.37
CA PHE A 129 12.87 6.41 14.37
C PHE A 129 13.61 7.74 14.34
N GLN A 130 14.81 7.74 14.92
CA GLN A 130 15.72 8.88 14.83
C GLN A 130 16.54 8.75 13.54
N PRO A 131 16.53 9.74 12.62
CA PRO A 131 17.15 9.62 11.30
C PRO A 131 18.64 9.33 11.37
N TYR A 132 19.36 9.96 12.27
CA TYR A 132 20.81 9.84 12.41
C TYR A 132 21.29 8.38 12.62
N TRP A 133 20.53 7.56 13.34
CA TRP A 133 20.86 6.15 13.63
C TRP A 133 20.08 5.15 12.77
N LEU A 134 19.38 5.64 11.76
CA LEU A 134 18.54 4.80 10.93
C LEU A 134 19.36 4.19 9.79
N LYS A 135 19.32 2.86 9.70
CA LYS A 135 19.85 2.10 8.57
C LYS A 135 18.70 1.52 7.76
N ILE A 136 18.81 1.64 6.44
CA ILE A 136 17.84 1.07 5.48
C ILE A 136 18.53 -0.09 4.81
N GLU A 137 17.99 -1.29 5.00
CA GLU A 137 18.53 -2.51 4.41
C GLU A 137 17.54 -3.06 3.39
N MET A 138 18.06 -3.38 2.22
CA MET A 138 17.34 -3.98 1.09
C MET A 138 18.34 -4.74 0.24
N ASP A 139 17.95 -5.90 -0.28
CA ASP A 139 18.77 -6.67 -1.21
C ASP A 139 18.90 -5.92 -2.54
N ASP A 140 20.11 -5.89 -3.08
CA ASP A 140 20.42 -5.37 -4.40
C ASP A 140 21.34 -6.40 -5.12
N PRO A 141 20.91 -7.03 -6.20
CA PRO A 141 19.61 -6.88 -6.91
C PRO A 141 18.41 -7.46 -6.13
N PRO A 142 17.22 -6.87 -6.31
CA PRO A 142 16.01 -7.29 -5.62
C PRO A 142 15.57 -8.69 -6.04
N ARG A 143 15.11 -9.50 -5.09
CA ARG A 143 14.67 -10.88 -5.32
C ARG A 143 13.22 -11.05 -4.86
N PRO A 144 12.48 -12.03 -5.39
CA PRO A 144 11.21 -12.43 -4.81
C PRO A 144 11.37 -12.73 -3.31
N GLY A 145 10.66 -11.99 -2.47
CA GLY A 145 10.78 -12.14 -1.01
C GLY A 145 11.76 -11.20 -0.32
N SER A 146 12.54 -10.39 -1.05
CA SER A 146 13.38 -9.35 -0.44
C SER A 146 12.56 -8.42 0.44
N ALA A 147 13.05 -8.18 1.66
CA ALA A 147 12.42 -7.33 2.65
C ALA A 147 13.11 -5.96 2.70
N LEU A 148 12.31 -4.90 2.75
CA LEU A 148 12.82 -3.56 3.04
C LEU A 148 12.74 -3.31 4.54
N LEU A 149 13.92 -3.22 5.17
CA LEU A 149 14.06 -3.15 6.61
C LEU A 149 14.58 -1.79 7.06
N LEU A 150 13.91 -1.21 8.03
CA LEU A 150 14.38 -0.04 8.79
C LEU A 150 14.96 -0.53 10.12
N ARG A 151 16.24 -0.29 10.36
CA ARG A 151 16.92 -0.67 11.59
C ARG A 151 17.46 0.52 12.35
N SER A 152 17.19 0.59 13.65
CA SER A 152 17.72 1.60 14.55
C SER A 152 17.73 1.08 15.99
N HIS A 153 18.87 1.19 16.69
CA HIS A 153 19.01 0.82 18.11
C HIS A 153 18.46 -0.57 18.46
N GLY A 154 18.77 -1.58 17.63
CA GLY A 154 18.31 -2.96 17.86
C GLY A 154 16.83 -3.20 17.55
N ARG A 155 16.10 -2.18 17.07
CA ARG A 155 14.74 -2.33 16.56
C ARG A 155 14.78 -2.50 15.05
N GLU A 156 13.95 -3.41 14.58
CA GLU A 156 13.79 -3.70 13.16
C GLU A 156 12.32 -3.55 12.78
N LEU A 157 12.07 -2.92 11.64
CA LEU A 157 10.75 -2.74 11.09
C LEU A 157 10.80 -2.99 9.59
N GLU A 158 10.11 -4.01 9.12
CA GLU A 158 9.88 -4.22 7.69
C GLU A 158 8.77 -3.32 7.19
N ILE A 159 9.00 -2.58 6.11
CA ILE A 159 8.04 -1.66 5.48
C ILE A 159 7.71 -2.12 4.06
N GLY A 160 6.55 -1.70 3.53
CA GLY A 160 6.16 -1.98 2.15
C GLY A 160 6.00 -3.46 1.84
N LYS A 161 5.49 -4.28 2.77
CA LYS A 161 5.31 -5.74 2.54
C LYS A 161 4.52 -6.11 1.30
N PHE A 162 3.67 -5.22 0.85
CA PHE A 162 2.79 -5.39 -0.30
C PHE A 162 3.35 -4.81 -1.60
N LEU A 163 4.51 -4.19 -1.55
CA LEU A 163 5.22 -3.68 -2.73
C LEU A 163 5.98 -4.81 -3.44
N THR A 164 6.16 -4.63 -4.75
CA THR A 164 7.06 -5.49 -5.53
C THR A 164 8.51 -5.31 -5.10
N PRO A 165 9.40 -6.26 -5.39
CA PRO A 165 10.82 -6.11 -5.06
C PRO A 165 11.45 -4.85 -5.66
N GLU A 166 11.08 -4.50 -6.89
CA GLU A 166 11.56 -3.31 -7.61
C GLU A 166 11.07 -2.03 -6.92
N GLU A 167 9.79 -1.94 -6.60
CA GLU A 167 9.21 -0.80 -5.88
C GLU A 167 9.84 -0.61 -4.50
N LYS A 168 10.16 -1.71 -3.80
CA LYS A 168 10.88 -1.64 -2.53
C LYS A 168 12.29 -1.10 -2.69
N LEU A 169 12.98 -1.49 -3.77
CA LEU A 169 14.32 -0.98 -4.07
C LEU A 169 14.28 0.52 -4.36
N ASP A 170 13.35 0.97 -5.22
CA ASP A 170 13.19 2.39 -5.56
C ASP A 170 12.88 3.24 -4.32
N LEU A 171 12.00 2.74 -3.46
CA LEU A 171 11.70 3.37 -2.18
C LEU A 171 12.92 3.41 -1.26
N ALA A 172 13.70 2.33 -1.20
CA ALA A 172 14.91 2.26 -0.39
C ALA A 172 15.96 3.27 -0.84
N LEU A 173 16.18 3.37 -2.17
CA LEU A 173 17.14 4.30 -2.77
C LEU A 173 16.72 5.76 -2.53
N SER A 174 15.44 6.08 -2.76
CA SER A 174 14.90 7.42 -2.52
C SER A 174 15.02 7.83 -1.05
N LEU A 175 14.67 6.93 -0.14
CA LEU A 175 14.73 7.19 1.29
C LEU A 175 16.17 7.29 1.82
N ARG A 176 17.11 6.50 1.27
CA ARG A 176 18.55 6.63 1.57
C ARG A 176 19.09 7.97 1.13
N ALA A 177 18.77 8.39 -0.10
CA ALA A 177 19.24 9.68 -0.64
C ALA A 177 18.76 10.86 0.23
N GLU A 178 17.53 10.84 0.71
CA GLU A 178 17.03 11.90 1.60
C GLU A 178 17.63 11.83 3.02
N LEU A 179 17.90 10.64 3.53
CA LEU A 179 18.62 10.49 4.79
C LEU A 179 20.05 10.99 4.70
N ASP A 180 20.75 10.69 3.63
CA ASP A 180 22.13 11.14 3.41
C ASP A 180 22.19 12.66 3.27
N ARG A 181 21.25 13.28 2.58
CA ARG A 181 21.11 14.75 2.51
C ARG A 181 20.87 15.36 3.88
N LEU A 182 19.98 14.74 4.68
CA LEU A 182 19.67 15.21 6.03
C LEU A 182 20.90 15.14 6.93
N ASN A 183 21.66 14.04 6.85
CA ASN A 183 22.85 13.83 7.67
C ASN A 183 24.07 14.65 7.20
N ALA A 184 24.06 15.12 5.94
CA ALA A 184 25.10 15.97 5.36
C ALA A 184 24.85 17.47 5.60
N ASP A 185 23.65 17.87 6.06
CA ASP A 185 23.28 19.27 6.29
C ASP A 185 23.88 19.76 7.63
N PRO A 186 24.87 20.68 7.63
CA PRO A 186 25.57 21.11 8.85
C PRO A 186 24.75 22.01 9.78
N ALA A 187 23.48 22.27 9.46
CA ALA A 187 22.63 23.18 10.25
C ALA A 187 22.13 22.59 11.58
N GLN A 188 22.58 21.38 11.97
CA GLN A 188 22.17 20.69 13.21
C GLN A 188 23.30 20.56 14.25
N GLY A 189 24.34 21.39 14.15
CA GLY A 189 25.44 21.50 15.13
C GLY A 189 25.24 22.66 16.11
#